data_6084c93549e8088a269417160a2ba1cd
#
_entry.id   6084c93549e8088a269417160a2ba1cd
#
_cell.length_a   1.000
_cell.length_b   1.000
_cell.length_c   1.000
_cell.angle_alpha   90.00
_cell.angle_beta   90.00
_cell.angle_gamma   90.00
#
_symmetry.space_group_name_H-M   'P 1'
#
loop_
_entity.id
_entity.type
_entity.pdbx_description
1 polymer ?
#
loop_
_entity_poly.entity_id
_entity_poly.type
_entity_poly.pdbx_seq_one_letter_code
_entity_poly.pdbx_strand_id
1 'polypeptide(L)'
;MKIEEANAYIEKNSHPKLWSLLAEVALTRLDTATAEHAFVRLQDYAGIQFLKKLKSVTSEELKKAEFLKKLKSVTSEELKKAEVNLFLGKVDEAEKIYMDADRRDLAIEMRKKLKDWFRILQIIQQSSGPGDDILRLEAWRKVGDYFYDRQKWDVAAKHYEMSRSYKQLADCYIMLDDYVALEKLAKQINDGNELLARIGKVFANTGLCEQAVDCYMRCDKLNEALDICIQLNQWEKAVELSQLHNLGDVQALLGKHAEQLTGSIEKQLAAVQLFRRAGRYIDAAKIVFGIANQERVKQSQPVRLKKLYVMGALLIEQYREQNKVKLAKKTEG
;
A
#
# COMPACT_ATOMS: atom_id res chain seq x y z
N MET A 1 43.56 -12.66 37.47
CA MET A 1 44.60 -11.73 36.96
C MET A 1 44.05 -10.31 37.12
N LYS A 2 44.76 -9.43 37.82
CA LYS A 2 44.32 -8.03 37.95
C LYS A 2 44.55 -7.30 36.64
N ILE A 3 43.66 -6.37 36.26
CA ILE A 3 43.76 -5.62 34.99
C ILE A 3 45.09 -4.90 34.85
N GLU A 4 45.57 -4.36 35.97
CA GLU A 4 46.85 -3.68 36.05
C GLU A 4 48.07 -4.57 35.69
N GLU A 5 48.05 -5.83 36.17
CA GLU A 5 49.06 -6.82 35.82
C GLU A 5 49.04 -7.20 34.36
N ALA A 6 47.79 -7.35 33.77
CA ALA A 6 47.59 -7.61 32.37
C ALA A 6 48.08 -6.44 31.51
N ASN A 7 47.80 -5.18 31.90
CA ASN A 7 48.24 -4.00 31.20
C ASN A 7 49.78 -3.92 31.16
N ALA A 8 50.45 -4.11 32.33
CA ALA A 8 51.90 -4.12 32.42
C ALA A 8 52.55 -5.26 31.62
N TYR A 9 51.92 -6.41 31.49
CA TYR A 9 52.39 -7.50 30.63
C TYR A 9 52.28 -7.16 29.16
N ILE A 10 51.10 -6.58 28.73
CA ILE A 10 50.85 -6.24 27.34
C ILE A 10 51.74 -5.06 26.86
N GLU A 11 52.08 -4.14 27.75
CA GLU A 11 53.03 -3.08 27.43
C GLU A 11 54.42 -3.63 27.07
N LYS A 12 54.84 -4.71 27.74
CA LYS A 12 56.13 -5.39 27.44
C LYS A 12 56.05 -6.26 26.17
N ASN A 13 54.89 -6.84 25.90
CA ASN A 13 54.65 -7.76 24.78
C ASN A 13 53.54 -7.22 23.88
N SER A 14 53.76 -6.06 23.27
CA SER A 14 52.73 -5.34 22.52
C SER A 14 52.31 -6.13 21.28
N HIS A 15 51.03 -6.51 21.23
CA HIS A 15 50.41 -7.14 20.07
C HIS A 15 48.93 -6.61 19.91
N PRO A 16 48.47 -6.29 18.71
CA PRO A 16 47.13 -5.69 18.52
C PRO A 16 46.01 -6.52 19.13
N LYS A 17 46.05 -7.86 18.99
CA LYS A 17 45.03 -8.76 19.59
C LYS A 17 45.00 -8.69 21.12
N LEU A 18 46.15 -8.53 21.75
CA LEU A 18 46.20 -8.41 23.22
C LEU A 18 45.60 -7.10 23.71
N TRP A 19 45.87 -6.01 23.00
CA TRP A 19 45.24 -4.71 23.28
C TRP A 19 43.75 -4.72 23.08
N SER A 20 43.24 -5.44 22.04
CA SER A 20 41.79 -5.63 21.82
C SER A 20 41.13 -6.42 22.96
N LEU A 21 41.74 -7.52 23.40
CA LEU A 21 41.24 -8.29 24.54
C LEU A 21 41.28 -7.48 25.86
N LEU A 22 42.32 -6.69 26.08
CA LEU A 22 42.41 -5.78 27.23
C LEU A 22 41.28 -4.74 27.21
N ALA A 23 41.03 -4.14 26.05
CA ALA A 23 39.93 -3.17 25.89
C ALA A 23 38.57 -3.82 26.20
N GLU A 24 38.30 -5.02 25.70
CA GLU A 24 37.07 -5.76 25.98
C GLU A 24 36.88 -6.07 27.47
N VAL A 25 37.92 -6.59 28.13
CA VAL A 25 37.88 -6.88 29.57
C VAL A 25 37.76 -5.61 30.40
N ALA A 26 38.44 -4.55 30.04
CA ALA A 26 38.32 -3.26 30.74
C ALA A 26 36.93 -2.65 30.61
N LEU A 27 36.31 -2.73 29.38
CA LEU A 27 34.95 -2.29 29.15
C LEU A 27 33.94 -3.10 29.96
N THR A 28 34.02 -4.43 30.00
CA THR A 28 33.10 -5.27 30.77
C THR A 28 33.15 -4.99 32.27
N ARG A 29 34.29 -4.49 32.79
CA ARG A 29 34.47 -4.07 34.18
C ARG A 29 34.20 -2.57 34.38
N LEU A 30 33.82 -1.83 33.35
CA LEU A 30 33.60 -0.39 33.33
C LEU A 30 34.87 0.42 33.71
N ASP A 31 36.05 -0.14 33.56
CA ASP A 31 37.31 0.58 33.70
C ASP A 31 37.59 1.38 32.43
N THR A 32 37.06 2.60 32.42
CA THR A 32 37.16 3.49 31.25
C THR A 32 38.56 4.02 31.00
N ALA A 33 39.43 4.06 32.03
CA ALA A 33 40.79 4.55 31.89
C ALA A 33 41.67 3.54 31.16
N THR A 34 41.64 2.27 31.59
CA THR A 34 42.40 1.20 30.92
C THR A 34 41.86 0.92 29.53
N ALA A 35 40.52 0.99 29.31
CA ALA A 35 39.91 0.83 28.00
C ALA A 35 40.37 1.96 27.03
N GLU A 36 40.38 3.21 27.49
CA GLU A 36 40.86 4.36 26.68
C GLU A 36 42.32 4.19 26.26
N HIS A 37 43.18 3.80 27.20
CA HIS A 37 44.59 3.53 26.91
C HIS A 37 44.76 2.43 25.86
N ALA A 38 43.98 1.32 25.98
CA ALA A 38 44.03 0.23 25.03
C ALA A 38 43.55 0.65 23.63
N PHE A 39 42.45 1.41 23.51
CA PHE A 39 41.96 1.92 22.23
C PHE A 39 42.91 2.92 21.57
N VAL A 40 43.57 3.75 22.36
CA VAL A 40 44.64 4.67 21.82
C VAL A 40 45.78 3.86 21.23
N ARG A 41 46.22 2.79 21.89
CA ARG A 41 47.27 1.89 21.37
C ARG A 41 46.85 1.14 20.12
N LEU A 42 45.58 0.80 20.00
CA LEU A 42 44.97 0.19 18.80
C LEU A 42 44.71 1.17 17.68
N GLN A 43 44.78 2.47 17.93
CA GLN A 43 44.33 3.53 17.01
C GLN A 43 42.85 3.38 16.62
N ASP A 44 42.01 2.81 17.51
CA ASP A 44 40.58 2.59 17.29
C ASP A 44 39.79 3.84 17.69
N TYR A 45 39.50 4.68 16.69
CA TYR A 45 38.68 5.88 16.89
C TYR A 45 37.25 5.60 17.29
N ALA A 46 36.67 4.48 16.85
CA ALA A 46 35.30 4.11 17.21
C ALA A 46 35.18 3.78 18.69
N GLY A 47 36.15 3.03 19.25
CA GLY A 47 36.24 2.73 20.67
C GLY A 47 36.43 3.99 21.52
N ILE A 48 37.28 4.94 21.10
CA ILE A 48 37.48 6.20 21.80
C ILE A 48 36.21 7.06 21.81
N GLN A 49 35.50 7.17 20.67
CA GLN A 49 34.23 7.90 20.61
C GLN A 49 33.15 7.25 21.47
N PHE A 50 33.09 5.93 21.47
CA PHE A 50 32.19 5.18 22.34
C PHE A 50 32.44 5.48 23.82
N LEU A 51 33.69 5.49 24.29
CA LEU A 51 34.04 5.84 25.67
C LEU A 51 33.67 7.28 26.03
N LYS A 52 33.87 8.24 25.12
CA LYS A 52 33.41 9.62 25.32
C LYS A 52 31.90 9.68 25.51
N LYS A 53 31.13 8.96 24.66
CA LYS A 53 29.68 8.84 24.77
C LYS A 53 29.29 8.17 26.10
N LEU A 54 29.93 7.08 26.48
CA LEU A 54 29.70 6.37 27.74
C LEU A 54 29.93 7.27 28.98
N LYS A 55 30.94 8.14 28.92
CA LYS A 55 31.19 9.17 29.98
C LYS A 55 30.11 10.26 29.96
N SER A 56 29.55 10.64 28.80
CA SER A 56 28.49 11.67 28.70
C SER A 56 27.12 11.20 29.13
N VAL A 57 26.79 9.92 28.93
CA VAL A 57 25.49 9.30 29.32
C VAL A 57 25.19 9.51 30.82
N THR A 58 26.22 9.58 31.67
CA THR A 58 26.04 9.88 33.10
C THR A 58 25.49 11.27 33.42
N SER A 59 25.63 12.26 32.53
CA SER A 59 25.21 13.64 32.84
C SER A 59 23.83 14.01 32.27
N GLU A 60 23.42 13.48 31.11
CA GLU A 60 22.13 13.79 30.48
C GLU A 60 20.97 12.96 31.04
N GLU A 61 21.23 11.68 31.34
CA GLU A 61 20.20 10.82 31.93
C GLU A 61 19.94 11.11 33.40
N LEU A 62 20.95 11.60 34.15
CA LEU A 62 20.75 12.11 35.51
C LEU A 62 19.83 13.34 35.54
N LYS A 63 19.89 14.23 34.56
CA LYS A 63 18.96 15.37 34.42
C LYS A 63 17.54 14.93 34.04
N LYS A 64 17.37 13.91 33.22
CA LYS A 64 16.06 13.27 32.94
C LYS A 64 15.56 12.42 34.09
N ALA A 65 16.45 11.73 34.80
CA ALA A 65 16.12 10.90 35.96
C ALA A 65 15.71 11.71 37.19
N GLU A 66 16.11 12.98 37.32
CA GLU A 66 15.65 13.85 38.39
C GLU A 66 14.16 14.18 38.29
N PHE A 67 13.60 14.20 37.09
CA PHE A 67 12.16 14.31 36.85
C PHE A 67 11.41 12.97 37.09
N LEU A 68 12.12 11.83 36.99
CA LEU A 68 11.58 10.46 37.13
C LEU A 68 11.92 9.82 38.50
N LYS A 69 12.40 10.59 39.47
CA LYS A 69 12.80 10.14 40.83
C LYS A 69 11.70 9.47 41.66
N LYS A 70 10.52 9.24 41.11
CA LYS A 70 9.42 8.47 41.75
C LYS A 70 9.29 7.01 41.29
N LEU A 71 10.05 6.54 40.33
CA LEU A 71 9.95 5.18 39.81
C LEU A 71 11.33 4.53 39.66
N LYS A 72 11.64 3.61 40.58
CA LYS A 72 12.72 2.61 40.65
C LYS A 72 14.09 3.05 40.09
N SER A 73 15.04 3.19 41.00
CA SER A 73 16.45 3.49 40.77
C SER A 73 17.14 2.42 39.95
N VAL A 74 17.12 2.57 38.60
CA VAL A 74 18.08 1.85 37.77
C VAL A 74 19.45 2.47 37.99
N THR A 75 20.40 1.69 38.45
CA THR A 75 21.75 2.20 38.70
C THR A 75 22.40 2.58 37.38
N SER A 76 23.05 3.75 37.35
CA SER A 76 23.83 4.22 36.18
C SER A 76 24.81 3.16 35.64
N GLU A 77 25.24 2.24 36.49
CA GLU A 77 26.15 1.15 36.14
C GLU A 77 25.52 0.05 35.28
N GLU A 78 24.26 -0.30 35.51
CA GLU A 78 23.53 -1.30 34.72
C GLU A 78 23.31 -0.82 33.28
N LEU A 79 22.93 0.45 33.12
CA LEU A 79 22.81 1.06 31.77
C LEU A 79 24.14 1.09 31.03
N LYS A 80 25.25 1.40 31.75
CA LYS A 80 26.59 1.36 31.16
C LYS A 80 26.98 -0.04 30.71
N LYS A 81 26.68 -1.07 31.54
CA LYS A 81 26.92 -2.48 31.16
C LYS A 81 26.13 -2.88 29.92
N ALA A 82 24.85 -2.45 29.80
CA ALA A 82 24.05 -2.70 28.64
C ALA A 82 24.63 -2.04 27.37
N GLU A 83 25.07 -0.77 27.45
CA GLU A 83 25.71 -0.08 26.34
C GLU A 83 27.06 -0.72 25.93
N VAL A 84 27.84 -1.20 26.91
CA VAL A 84 29.08 -1.94 26.64
C VAL A 84 28.77 -3.25 25.91
N ASN A 85 27.77 -4.01 26.36
CA ASN A 85 27.37 -5.25 25.68
C ASN A 85 26.88 -4.99 24.26
N LEU A 86 26.17 -3.87 24.05
CA LEU A 86 25.74 -3.46 22.73
C LEU A 86 26.93 -3.13 21.81
N PHE A 87 27.94 -2.41 22.33
CA PHE A 87 29.18 -2.10 21.61
C PHE A 87 29.95 -3.37 21.23
N LEU A 88 29.97 -4.37 22.11
CA LEU A 88 30.61 -5.68 21.88
C LEU A 88 29.77 -6.61 20.98
N GLY A 89 28.62 -6.16 20.49
CA GLY A 89 27.72 -6.95 19.65
C GLY A 89 26.88 -7.99 20.38
N LYS A 90 26.90 -7.99 21.73
CA LYS A 90 26.11 -8.89 22.59
C LYS A 90 24.71 -8.31 22.83
N VAL A 91 23.91 -8.28 21.76
CA VAL A 91 22.61 -7.58 21.75
C VAL A 91 21.60 -8.21 22.71
N ASP A 92 21.57 -9.55 22.81
CA ASP A 92 20.64 -10.27 23.67
C ASP A 92 20.96 -10.08 25.17
N GLU A 93 22.24 -9.99 25.52
CA GLU A 93 22.67 -9.68 26.89
C GLU A 93 22.30 -8.23 27.28
N ALA A 94 22.48 -7.29 26.34
CA ALA A 94 22.08 -5.89 26.55
C ALA A 94 20.55 -5.77 26.75
N GLU A 95 19.75 -6.46 25.90
CA GLU A 95 18.29 -6.50 26.05
C GLU A 95 17.88 -7.02 27.43
N LYS A 96 18.50 -8.15 27.86
CA LYS A 96 18.20 -8.74 29.16
C LYS A 96 18.47 -7.77 30.31
N ILE A 97 19.60 -7.07 30.28
CA ILE A 97 19.91 -6.04 31.30
C ILE A 97 18.87 -4.92 31.30
N TYR A 98 18.45 -4.44 30.13
CA TYR A 98 17.39 -3.42 30.05
C TYR A 98 16.05 -3.92 30.56
N MET A 99 15.69 -5.17 30.29
CA MET A 99 14.45 -5.78 30.79
C MET A 99 14.48 -6.01 32.29
N ASP A 100 15.59 -6.50 32.84
CA ASP A 100 15.79 -6.71 34.27
C ASP A 100 15.78 -5.38 35.06
N ALA A 101 16.21 -4.30 34.41
CA ALA A 101 16.18 -2.94 34.95
C ALA A 101 14.80 -2.25 34.79
N ASP A 102 13.77 -2.94 34.30
CA ASP A 102 12.43 -2.39 34.02
C ASP A 102 12.46 -1.22 32.97
N ARG A 103 13.50 -1.17 32.15
CA ARG A 103 13.70 -0.16 31.09
C ARG A 103 13.42 -0.75 29.71
N ARG A 104 12.19 -1.26 29.57
CA ARG A 104 11.67 -1.81 28.32
C ARG A 104 11.73 -0.82 27.17
N ASP A 105 11.56 0.47 27.44
CA ASP A 105 11.68 1.57 26.49
C ASP A 105 13.03 1.56 25.77
N LEU A 106 14.12 1.37 26.53
CA LEU A 106 15.48 1.30 25.97
C LEU A 106 15.73 0.02 25.18
N ALA A 107 15.19 -1.11 25.65
CA ALA A 107 15.28 -2.39 24.91
C ALA A 107 14.60 -2.28 23.54
N ILE A 108 13.40 -1.69 23.49
CA ILE A 108 12.67 -1.46 22.23
C ILE A 108 13.42 -0.48 21.33
N GLU A 109 13.91 0.64 21.86
CA GLU A 109 14.67 1.62 21.08
C GLU A 109 15.95 1.02 20.49
N MET A 110 16.66 0.20 21.26
CA MET A 110 17.83 -0.54 20.81
C MET A 110 17.47 -1.47 19.64
N ARG A 111 16.45 -2.33 19.79
CA ARG A 111 16.01 -3.24 18.73
C ARG A 111 15.47 -2.50 17.50
N LYS A 112 14.84 -1.33 17.70
CA LYS A 112 14.38 -0.46 16.62
C LYS A 112 15.56 0.08 15.79
N LYS A 113 16.67 0.49 16.42
CA LYS A 113 17.90 0.91 15.75
C LYS A 113 18.53 -0.24 14.95
N LEU A 114 18.44 -1.47 15.44
CA LEU A 114 18.91 -2.68 14.78
C LEU A 114 17.92 -3.22 13.72
N LYS A 115 16.75 -2.61 13.60
CA LYS A 115 15.65 -3.03 12.69
C LYS A 115 15.14 -4.45 12.97
N ASP A 116 15.28 -4.93 14.20
CA ASP A 116 14.80 -6.25 14.63
C ASP A 116 13.34 -6.18 15.08
N TRP A 117 12.45 -6.03 14.12
CA TRP A 117 11.02 -5.85 14.36
C TRP A 117 10.34 -7.11 14.89
N PHE A 118 10.88 -8.31 14.57
CA PHE A 118 10.37 -9.57 15.09
C PHE A 118 10.54 -9.64 16.61
N ARG A 119 11.71 -9.26 17.10
CA ARG A 119 11.97 -9.24 18.54
C ARG A 119 11.15 -8.17 19.26
N ILE A 120 10.95 -7.01 18.65
CA ILE A 120 10.07 -5.97 19.19
C ILE A 120 8.66 -6.49 19.42
N LEU A 121 8.08 -7.23 18.45
CA LEU A 121 6.77 -7.84 18.62
C LEU A 121 6.71 -8.81 19.79
N GLN A 122 7.76 -9.62 19.99
CA GLN A 122 7.84 -10.54 21.14
C GLN A 122 7.88 -9.78 22.47
N ILE A 123 8.68 -8.71 22.55
CA ILE A 123 8.76 -7.86 23.76
C ILE A 123 7.39 -7.22 24.07
N ILE A 124 6.67 -6.73 23.04
CA ILE A 124 5.34 -6.14 23.21
C ILE A 124 4.32 -7.20 23.66
N GLN A 125 4.45 -8.45 23.23
CA GLN A 125 3.54 -9.52 23.64
C GLN A 125 3.78 -9.98 25.09
N GLN A 126 5.02 -9.92 25.57
CA GLN A 126 5.39 -10.33 26.92
C GLN A 126 4.97 -9.35 28.00
N SER A 127 4.94 -8.08 27.70
CA SER A 127 4.57 -7.03 28.66
C SER A 127 3.84 -5.89 27.95
N SER A 128 2.64 -5.53 28.45
CA SER A 128 1.86 -4.41 27.92
C SER A 128 2.27 -3.09 28.58
N GLY A 129 2.44 -2.04 27.78
CA GLY A 129 2.78 -0.70 28.22
C GLY A 129 2.01 0.39 27.47
N PRO A 130 2.01 1.63 27.98
CA PRO A 130 1.38 2.76 27.30
C PRO A 130 2.05 3.04 25.95
N GLY A 131 1.25 3.17 24.90
CA GLY A 131 1.72 3.41 23.52
C GLY A 131 2.08 2.17 22.71
N ASP A 132 1.95 0.98 23.28
CA ASP A 132 2.25 -0.29 22.62
C ASP A 132 1.39 -0.54 21.36
N ASP A 133 0.17 -0.03 21.33
CA ASP A 133 -0.72 -0.26 20.18
C ASP A 133 -0.16 0.39 18.92
N ILE A 134 0.35 1.62 19.01
CA ILE A 134 0.96 2.32 17.87
C ILE A 134 2.24 1.62 17.45
N LEU A 135 3.08 1.25 18.40
CA LEU A 135 4.33 0.55 18.14
C LEU A 135 4.09 -0.85 17.55
N ARG A 136 3.05 -1.53 17.99
CA ARG A 136 2.62 -2.84 17.46
C ARG A 136 2.20 -2.73 16.00
N LEU A 137 1.40 -1.71 15.66
CA LEU A 137 1.00 -1.46 14.28
C LEU A 137 2.22 -1.13 13.39
N GLU A 138 3.15 -0.31 13.89
CA GLU A 138 4.41 -0.01 13.19
C GLU A 138 5.25 -1.28 12.98
N ALA A 139 5.40 -2.10 14.01
CA ALA A 139 6.19 -3.33 13.94
C ALA A 139 5.56 -4.36 12.98
N TRP A 140 4.23 -4.55 13.03
CA TRP A 140 3.53 -5.41 12.07
C TRP A 140 3.73 -4.93 10.64
N ARG A 141 3.64 -3.62 10.39
CA ARG A 141 3.90 -3.05 9.06
C ARG A 141 5.32 -3.34 8.59
N LYS A 142 6.33 -3.15 9.46
CA LYS A 142 7.74 -3.40 9.13
C LYS A 142 8.05 -4.87 8.89
N VAL A 143 7.40 -5.78 9.62
CA VAL A 143 7.47 -7.21 9.35
C VAL A 143 6.80 -7.55 8.01
N GLY A 144 5.68 -6.90 7.70
CA GLY A 144 5.03 -6.97 6.39
C GLY A 144 5.98 -6.53 5.26
N ASP A 145 6.64 -5.36 5.40
CA ASP A 145 7.64 -4.87 4.46
C ASP A 145 8.76 -5.90 4.22
N TYR A 146 9.26 -6.54 5.29
CA TYR A 146 10.29 -7.58 5.19
C TYR A 146 9.86 -8.79 4.36
N PHE A 147 8.60 -9.25 4.49
CA PHE A 147 8.09 -10.37 3.69
C PHE A 147 7.73 -9.93 2.27
N TYR A 148 7.24 -8.69 2.10
CA TYR A 148 6.94 -8.09 0.81
C TYR A 148 8.19 -8.02 -0.08
N ASP A 149 9.32 -7.55 0.45
CA ASP A 149 10.61 -7.48 -0.27
C ASP A 149 11.12 -8.88 -0.70
N ARG A 150 10.66 -9.93 -0.01
CA ARG A 150 10.98 -11.34 -0.33
C ARG A 150 9.93 -12.02 -1.20
N GLN A 151 8.98 -11.25 -1.74
CA GLN A 151 7.91 -11.75 -2.60
C GLN A 151 7.01 -12.82 -1.94
N LYS A 152 6.93 -12.82 -0.61
CA LYS A 152 6.02 -13.67 0.16
C LYS A 152 4.74 -12.90 0.46
N TRP A 153 3.97 -12.64 -0.62
CA TRP A 153 2.80 -11.76 -0.60
C TRP A 153 1.70 -12.24 0.35
N ASP A 154 1.49 -13.55 0.44
CA ASP A 154 0.52 -14.21 1.31
C ASP A 154 0.81 -13.98 2.80
N VAL A 155 2.09 -14.05 3.20
CA VAL A 155 2.52 -13.78 4.57
C VAL A 155 2.50 -12.28 4.85
N ALA A 156 2.99 -11.47 3.90
CA ALA A 156 2.98 -10.01 4.03
C ALA A 156 1.56 -9.47 4.21
N ALA A 157 0.58 -9.99 3.47
CA ALA A 157 -0.82 -9.58 3.58
C ALA A 157 -1.37 -9.75 5.00
N LYS A 158 -1.10 -10.88 5.68
CA LYS A 158 -1.52 -11.11 7.07
C LYS A 158 -0.96 -10.06 8.03
N HIS A 159 0.30 -9.68 7.85
CA HIS A 159 0.95 -8.66 8.70
C HIS A 159 0.42 -7.26 8.40
N TYR A 160 0.14 -6.93 7.13
CA TYR A 160 -0.45 -5.67 6.75
C TYR A 160 -1.93 -5.54 7.20
N GLU A 161 -2.68 -6.64 7.22
CA GLU A 161 -4.02 -6.68 7.79
C GLU A 161 -3.98 -6.34 9.30
N MET A 162 -3.07 -6.97 10.07
CA MET A 162 -2.87 -6.67 11.48
C MET A 162 -2.44 -5.23 11.75
N SER A 163 -1.64 -4.64 10.84
CA SER A 163 -1.19 -3.25 10.96
C SER A 163 -2.20 -2.23 10.40
N ARG A 164 -3.32 -2.67 9.83
CA ARG A 164 -4.33 -1.82 9.14
C ARG A 164 -3.72 -0.96 8.03
N SER A 165 -2.67 -1.45 7.40
CA SER A 165 -1.97 -0.76 6.31
C SER A 165 -2.63 -1.08 4.97
N TYR A 166 -3.82 -0.54 4.71
CA TYR A 166 -4.68 -0.88 3.57
C TYR A 166 -4.02 -0.70 2.20
N LYS A 167 -3.12 0.27 2.07
CA LYS A 167 -2.41 0.51 0.80
C LYS A 167 -1.49 -0.66 0.44
N GLN A 168 -0.64 -1.07 1.37
CA GLN A 168 0.28 -2.20 1.18
C GLN A 168 -0.47 -3.53 1.08
N LEU A 169 -1.56 -3.66 1.83
CA LEU A 169 -2.43 -4.84 1.75
C LEU A 169 -3.07 -4.98 0.38
N ALA A 170 -3.56 -3.88 -0.21
CA ALA A 170 -4.08 -3.88 -1.57
C ALA A 170 -3.01 -4.28 -2.59
N ASP A 171 -1.77 -3.80 -2.44
CA ASP A 171 -0.65 -4.19 -3.30
C ASP A 171 -0.36 -5.70 -3.21
N CYS A 172 -0.42 -6.29 -2.01
CA CYS A 172 -0.26 -7.74 -1.85
C CYS A 172 -1.37 -8.52 -2.55
N TYR A 173 -2.64 -8.13 -2.40
CA TYR A 173 -3.76 -8.82 -3.05
C TYR A 173 -3.70 -8.69 -4.58
N ILE A 174 -3.24 -7.55 -5.10
CA ILE A 174 -3.02 -7.37 -6.54
C ILE A 174 -1.93 -8.32 -7.06
N MET A 175 -0.84 -8.49 -6.30
CA MET A 175 0.25 -9.40 -6.69
C MET A 175 -0.12 -10.87 -6.56
N LEU A 176 -1.12 -11.21 -5.73
CA LEU A 176 -1.67 -12.55 -5.56
C LEU A 176 -2.82 -12.85 -6.51
N ASP A 177 -3.27 -11.87 -7.31
CA ASP A 177 -4.48 -11.94 -8.14
C ASP A 177 -5.75 -12.32 -7.33
N ASP A 178 -5.76 -12.01 -6.00
CA ASP A 178 -6.91 -12.26 -5.14
C ASP A 178 -7.88 -11.08 -5.17
N TYR A 179 -8.69 -11.04 -6.21
CA TYR A 179 -9.69 -9.98 -6.40
C TYR A 179 -10.85 -10.07 -5.41
N VAL A 180 -11.11 -11.25 -4.83
CA VAL A 180 -12.15 -11.44 -3.82
C VAL A 180 -11.74 -10.78 -2.49
N ALA A 181 -10.50 -10.99 -2.07
CA ALA A 181 -9.95 -10.32 -0.89
C ALA A 181 -9.84 -8.80 -1.11
N LEU A 182 -9.44 -8.39 -2.33
CA LEU A 182 -9.35 -6.97 -2.71
C LEU A 182 -10.73 -6.28 -2.67
N GLU A 183 -11.82 -6.95 -3.09
CA GLU A 183 -13.18 -6.43 -2.98
C GLU A 183 -13.63 -6.28 -1.53
N LYS A 184 -13.35 -7.26 -0.67
CA LYS A 184 -13.61 -7.16 0.78
C LYS A 184 -12.86 -6.00 1.41
N LEU A 185 -11.60 -5.82 1.03
CA LEU A 185 -10.78 -4.69 1.49
C LEU A 185 -11.39 -3.36 1.02
N ALA A 186 -11.81 -3.25 -0.24
CA ALA A 186 -12.44 -2.04 -0.77
C ALA A 186 -13.68 -1.66 0.04
N LYS A 187 -14.50 -2.63 0.48
CA LYS A 187 -15.69 -2.39 1.33
C LYS A 187 -15.34 -1.86 2.73
N GLN A 188 -14.13 -2.14 3.24
CA GLN A 188 -13.67 -1.66 4.55
C GLN A 188 -13.08 -0.25 4.53
N ILE A 189 -12.68 0.22 3.35
CA ILE A 189 -12.08 1.54 3.18
C ILE A 189 -13.18 2.61 3.19
N ASN A 190 -12.93 3.73 3.85
CA ASN A 190 -13.87 4.86 3.89
C ASN A 190 -14.02 5.51 2.52
N ASP A 191 -15.23 6.03 2.26
CA ASP A 191 -15.55 6.73 1.03
C ASP A 191 -14.68 7.99 0.85
N GLY A 192 -14.42 8.36 -0.39
CA GLY A 192 -13.53 9.48 -0.73
C GLY A 192 -12.03 9.18 -0.67
N ASN A 193 -11.62 7.95 -0.35
CA ASN A 193 -10.21 7.59 -0.29
C ASN A 193 -9.65 7.31 -1.69
N GLU A 194 -8.52 7.96 -2.03
CA GLU A 194 -7.84 7.75 -3.33
C GLU A 194 -7.44 6.30 -3.60
N LEU A 195 -7.27 5.49 -2.55
CA LEU A 195 -6.96 4.07 -2.68
C LEU A 195 -8.08 3.31 -3.40
N LEU A 196 -9.36 3.69 -3.19
CA LEU A 196 -10.49 3.09 -3.89
C LEU A 196 -10.41 3.32 -5.40
N ALA A 197 -10.00 4.52 -5.85
CA ALA A 197 -9.81 4.78 -7.26
C ALA A 197 -8.69 3.92 -7.89
N ARG A 198 -7.61 3.68 -7.13
CA ARG A 198 -6.53 2.78 -7.54
C ARG A 198 -7.01 1.33 -7.66
N ILE A 199 -7.77 0.85 -6.68
CA ILE A 199 -8.39 -0.49 -6.68
C ILE A 199 -9.40 -0.60 -7.84
N GLY A 200 -10.23 0.43 -8.05
CA GLY A 200 -11.17 0.50 -9.16
C GLY A 200 -10.50 0.37 -10.52
N LYS A 201 -9.32 1.01 -10.70
CA LYS A 201 -8.51 0.87 -11.91
C LYS A 201 -8.02 -0.57 -12.13
N VAL A 202 -7.65 -1.28 -11.05
CA VAL A 202 -7.25 -2.69 -11.14
C VAL A 202 -8.44 -3.55 -11.57
N PHE A 203 -9.61 -3.38 -10.95
CA PHE A 203 -10.83 -4.07 -11.33
C PHE A 203 -11.25 -3.78 -12.79
N ALA A 204 -11.07 -2.55 -13.24
CA ALA A 204 -11.32 -2.18 -14.63
C ALA A 204 -10.39 -2.94 -15.61
N ASN A 205 -9.10 -3.03 -15.30
CA ASN A 205 -8.12 -3.73 -16.12
C ASN A 205 -8.36 -5.25 -16.16
N THR A 206 -8.94 -5.82 -15.11
CA THR A 206 -9.30 -7.25 -15.04
C THR A 206 -10.69 -7.56 -15.59
N GLY A 207 -11.45 -6.53 -16.00
CA GLY A 207 -12.79 -6.70 -16.58
C GLY A 207 -13.92 -6.81 -15.54
N LEU A 208 -13.63 -6.61 -14.26
CA LEU A 208 -14.60 -6.63 -13.16
C LEU A 208 -15.33 -5.28 -13.06
N CYS A 209 -16.28 -5.05 -13.99
CA CYS A 209 -16.94 -3.77 -14.16
C CYS A 209 -17.73 -3.32 -12.92
N GLU A 210 -18.46 -4.24 -12.26
CA GLU A 210 -19.31 -3.88 -11.11
C GLU A 210 -18.48 -3.35 -9.95
N GLN A 211 -17.41 -4.07 -9.61
CA GLN A 211 -16.51 -3.71 -8.53
C GLN A 211 -15.75 -2.41 -8.85
N ALA A 212 -15.35 -2.22 -10.11
CA ALA A 212 -14.71 -0.99 -10.56
C ALA A 212 -15.64 0.21 -10.40
N VAL A 213 -16.87 0.10 -10.88
CA VAL A 213 -17.88 1.15 -10.78
C VAL A 213 -18.19 1.49 -9.32
N ASP A 214 -18.38 0.49 -8.45
CA ASP A 214 -18.61 0.71 -7.02
C ASP A 214 -17.47 1.51 -6.38
N CYS A 215 -16.23 1.15 -6.68
CA CYS A 215 -15.05 1.86 -6.16
C CYS A 215 -15.00 3.33 -6.63
N TYR A 216 -15.28 3.60 -7.91
CA TYR A 216 -15.26 4.96 -8.45
C TYR A 216 -16.45 5.80 -7.95
N MET A 217 -17.63 5.19 -7.79
CA MET A 217 -18.80 5.86 -7.23
C MET A 217 -18.54 6.34 -5.79
N ARG A 218 -17.91 5.49 -4.97
CA ARG A 218 -17.53 5.83 -3.60
C ARG A 218 -16.43 6.88 -3.49
N CYS A 219 -15.75 7.19 -4.60
CA CYS A 219 -14.76 8.28 -4.71
C CYS A 219 -15.31 9.54 -5.37
N ASP A 220 -16.61 9.62 -5.66
CA ASP A 220 -17.26 10.70 -6.43
C ASP A 220 -16.67 10.90 -7.84
N LYS A 221 -16.06 9.85 -8.41
CA LYS A 221 -15.45 9.85 -9.75
C LYS A 221 -16.39 9.29 -10.80
N LEU A 222 -17.54 9.91 -10.95
CA LEU A 222 -18.63 9.45 -11.84
C LEU A 222 -18.22 9.32 -13.31
N ASN A 223 -17.42 10.27 -13.81
CA ASN A 223 -16.98 10.25 -15.20
C ASN A 223 -16.06 9.03 -15.48
N GLU A 224 -15.15 8.73 -14.55
CA GLU A 224 -14.27 7.56 -14.65
C GLU A 224 -15.07 6.25 -14.60
N ALA A 225 -16.11 6.18 -13.75
CA ALA A 225 -17.02 5.02 -13.69
C ALA A 225 -17.75 4.81 -15.02
N LEU A 226 -18.23 5.89 -15.66
CA LEU A 226 -18.86 5.83 -16.99
C LEU A 226 -17.89 5.38 -18.07
N ASP A 227 -16.69 5.96 -18.10
CA ASP A 227 -15.67 5.61 -19.08
C ASP A 227 -15.33 4.11 -19.03
N ILE A 228 -15.27 3.53 -17.83
CA ILE A 228 -15.01 2.10 -17.65
C ILE A 228 -16.19 1.25 -18.14
N CYS A 229 -17.42 1.63 -17.84
CA CYS A 229 -18.59 0.93 -18.37
C CYS A 229 -18.56 0.92 -19.91
N ILE A 230 -18.15 2.03 -20.52
CA ILE A 230 -18.00 2.17 -21.96
C ILE A 230 -16.88 1.27 -22.49
N GLN A 231 -15.69 1.30 -21.88
CA GLN A 231 -14.54 0.50 -22.28
C GLN A 231 -14.82 -1.01 -22.20
N LEU A 232 -15.54 -1.43 -21.15
CA LEU A 232 -15.92 -2.83 -20.92
C LEU A 232 -17.22 -3.23 -21.62
N ASN A 233 -17.77 -2.38 -22.50
CA ASN A 233 -19.01 -2.62 -23.25
C ASN A 233 -20.26 -2.89 -22.37
N GLN A 234 -20.28 -2.41 -21.12
CA GLN A 234 -21.39 -2.53 -20.18
C GLN A 234 -22.36 -1.34 -20.33
N TRP A 235 -22.96 -1.23 -21.50
CA TRP A 235 -23.78 -0.06 -21.91
C TRP A 235 -25.01 0.14 -21.04
N GLU A 236 -25.63 -0.95 -20.58
CA GLU A 236 -26.83 -0.89 -19.72
C GLU A 236 -26.51 -0.17 -18.42
N LYS A 237 -25.41 -0.55 -17.79
CA LYS A 237 -24.94 0.09 -16.55
C LYS A 237 -24.52 1.54 -16.77
N ALA A 238 -23.88 1.85 -17.88
CA ALA A 238 -23.53 3.23 -18.23
C ALA A 238 -24.77 4.13 -18.32
N VAL A 239 -25.84 3.62 -18.95
CA VAL A 239 -27.13 4.36 -19.05
C VAL A 239 -27.81 4.48 -17.68
N GLU A 240 -27.85 3.42 -16.88
CA GLU A 240 -28.41 3.46 -15.51
C GLU A 240 -27.68 4.48 -14.62
N LEU A 241 -26.36 4.44 -14.59
CA LEU A 241 -25.54 5.38 -13.81
C LEU A 241 -25.80 6.82 -14.21
N SER A 242 -25.91 7.08 -15.49
CA SER A 242 -26.19 8.38 -16.03
C SER A 242 -27.56 8.91 -15.65
N GLN A 243 -28.58 8.05 -15.70
CA GLN A 243 -29.94 8.41 -15.30
C GLN A 243 -30.05 8.70 -13.80
N LEU A 244 -29.36 7.90 -12.97
CA LEU A 244 -29.34 8.06 -11.52
C LEU A 244 -28.69 9.37 -11.09
N HIS A 245 -27.64 9.80 -11.77
CA HIS A 245 -26.84 10.97 -11.37
C HIS A 245 -27.10 12.22 -12.22
N ASN A 246 -28.14 12.22 -13.11
CA ASN A 246 -28.49 13.33 -13.99
C ASN A 246 -27.28 13.88 -14.78
N LEU A 247 -26.33 12.98 -15.16
CA LEU A 247 -25.17 13.35 -15.96
C LEU A 247 -25.65 13.64 -17.38
N GLY A 248 -25.78 14.89 -17.66
CA GLY A 248 -26.56 15.46 -18.77
C GLY A 248 -26.18 15.07 -20.20
N ASP A 249 -25.17 14.22 -20.48
CA ASP A 249 -24.76 13.98 -21.85
C ASP A 249 -24.24 12.58 -22.16
N VAL A 250 -24.77 11.54 -21.51
CA VAL A 250 -24.42 10.16 -21.89
C VAL A 250 -24.81 9.86 -23.34
N GLN A 251 -25.91 10.48 -23.82
CA GLN A 251 -26.30 10.35 -25.22
C GLN A 251 -25.24 10.92 -26.18
N ALA A 252 -24.63 12.04 -25.79
CA ALA A 252 -23.53 12.63 -26.57
C ALA A 252 -22.23 11.78 -26.48
N LEU A 253 -21.88 11.26 -25.30
CA LEU A 253 -20.72 10.38 -25.12
C LEU A 253 -20.88 9.06 -25.86
N LEU A 254 -22.05 8.41 -25.77
CA LEU A 254 -22.37 7.20 -26.54
C LEU A 254 -22.33 7.49 -28.06
N GLY A 255 -22.81 8.68 -28.48
CA GLY A 255 -22.72 9.11 -29.87
C GLY A 255 -21.29 9.26 -30.34
N LYS A 256 -20.43 9.96 -29.58
CA LYS A 256 -19.00 10.11 -29.91
C LYS A 256 -18.27 8.78 -30.00
N HIS A 257 -18.56 7.86 -29.07
CA HIS A 257 -17.94 6.55 -29.08
C HIS A 257 -18.43 5.67 -30.23
N ALA A 258 -19.73 5.76 -30.57
CA ALA A 258 -20.27 5.09 -31.74
C ALA A 258 -19.63 5.60 -33.03
N GLU A 259 -19.33 6.89 -33.16
CA GLU A 259 -18.63 7.50 -34.30
C GLU A 259 -17.18 6.99 -34.44
N GLN A 260 -16.53 6.58 -33.35
CA GLN A 260 -15.20 5.97 -33.40
C GLN A 260 -15.21 4.50 -33.84
N LEU A 261 -16.36 3.82 -33.77
CA LEU A 261 -16.53 2.42 -34.18
C LEU A 261 -16.70 2.33 -35.71
N THR A 262 -15.71 2.80 -36.46
CA THR A 262 -15.65 2.70 -37.93
C THR A 262 -14.76 1.52 -38.35
N GLY A 263 -15.04 0.87 -39.46
CA GLY A 263 -14.20 -0.18 -40.05
C GLY A 263 -14.96 -1.48 -40.36
N SER A 264 -14.84 -2.53 -39.51
CA SER A 264 -15.50 -3.81 -39.84
C SER A 264 -17.02 -3.73 -39.65
N ILE A 265 -17.76 -4.60 -40.38
CA ILE A 265 -19.23 -4.67 -40.29
C ILE A 265 -19.68 -4.95 -38.84
N GLU A 266 -18.91 -5.72 -38.05
CA GLU A 266 -19.20 -6.01 -36.64
C GLU A 266 -19.13 -4.75 -35.78
N LYS A 267 -18.11 -3.92 -36.00
CA LYS A 267 -17.98 -2.63 -35.30
C LYS A 267 -19.10 -1.67 -35.67
N GLN A 268 -19.48 -1.64 -36.97
CA GLN A 268 -20.61 -0.82 -37.43
C GLN A 268 -21.94 -1.30 -36.85
N LEU A 269 -22.16 -2.61 -36.68
CA LEU A 269 -23.35 -3.14 -36.00
C LEU A 269 -23.36 -2.82 -34.49
N ALA A 270 -22.20 -2.86 -33.86
CA ALA A 270 -22.07 -2.39 -32.47
C ALA A 270 -22.41 -0.90 -32.35
N ALA A 271 -21.91 -0.05 -33.27
CA ALA A 271 -22.28 1.37 -33.33
C ALA A 271 -23.80 1.59 -33.46
N VAL A 272 -24.47 0.78 -34.31
CA VAL A 272 -25.93 0.83 -34.47
C VAL A 272 -26.65 0.56 -33.12
N GLN A 273 -26.20 -0.42 -32.36
CA GLN A 273 -26.78 -0.70 -31.05
C GLN A 273 -26.56 0.47 -30.07
N LEU A 274 -25.40 1.12 -30.10
CA LEU A 274 -25.09 2.26 -29.26
C LEU A 274 -25.96 3.46 -29.61
N PHE A 275 -26.08 3.83 -30.91
CA PHE A 275 -26.95 4.91 -31.38
C PHE A 275 -28.41 4.65 -31.02
N ARG A 276 -28.88 3.40 -31.14
CA ARG A 276 -30.24 3.02 -30.73
C ARG A 276 -30.46 3.26 -29.22
N ARG A 277 -29.54 2.84 -28.35
CA ARG A 277 -29.60 3.08 -26.89
C ARG A 277 -29.49 4.56 -26.54
N ALA A 278 -28.69 5.32 -27.27
CA ALA A 278 -28.59 6.77 -27.14
C ALA A 278 -29.84 7.53 -27.62
N GLY A 279 -30.84 6.83 -28.14
CA GLY A 279 -32.05 7.47 -28.73
C GLY A 279 -31.80 8.17 -30.07
N ARG A 280 -30.60 8.03 -30.66
CA ARG A 280 -30.22 8.58 -31.97
C ARG A 280 -30.58 7.62 -33.09
N TYR A 281 -31.85 7.31 -33.23
CA TYR A 281 -32.37 6.29 -34.17
C TYR A 281 -32.08 6.60 -35.66
N ILE A 282 -32.05 7.90 -36.02
CA ILE A 282 -31.75 8.33 -37.40
C ILE A 282 -30.30 7.97 -37.77
N ASP A 283 -29.33 8.20 -36.86
CA ASP A 283 -27.93 7.93 -37.12
C ASP A 283 -27.68 6.40 -37.15
N ALA A 284 -28.35 5.66 -36.28
CA ALA A 284 -28.37 4.21 -36.33
C ALA A 284 -28.88 3.68 -37.67
N ALA A 285 -30.01 4.22 -38.17
CA ALA A 285 -30.59 3.86 -39.45
C ALA A 285 -29.67 4.18 -40.64
N LYS A 286 -28.99 5.33 -40.64
CA LYS A 286 -28.00 5.68 -41.68
C LYS A 286 -26.88 4.64 -41.82
N ILE A 287 -26.34 4.18 -40.66
CA ILE A 287 -25.29 3.15 -40.66
C ILE A 287 -25.83 1.84 -41.24
N VAL A 288 -27.00 1.40 -40.80
CA VAL A 288 -27.62 0.16 -41.31
C VAL A 288 -27.85 0.21 -42.81
N PHE A 289 -28.35 1.32 -43.33
CA PHE A 289 -28.52 1.51 -44.77
C PHE A 289 -27.16 1.59 -45.51
N GLY A 290 -26.13 2.17 -44.89
CA GLY A 290 -24.75 2.15 -45.41
C GLY A 290 -24.23 0.73 -45.55
N ILE A 291 -24.38 -0.11 -44.51
CA ILE A 291 -24.03 -1.55 -44.57
C ILE A 291 -24.82 -2.28 -45.65
N ALA A 292 -26.15 -2.06 -45.70
CA ALA A 292 -27.00 -2.68 -46.70
C ALA A 292 -26.56 -2.35 -48.14
N ASN A 293 -26.19 -1.10 -48.43
CA ASN A 293 -25.67 -0.68 -49.69
C ASN A 293 -24.32 -1.33 -50.03
N GLN A 294 -23.39 -1.46 -49.09
CA GLN A 294 -22.14 -2.16 -49.28
C GLN A 294 -22.35 -3.64 -49.56
N GLU A 295 -23.25 -4.30 -48.84
CA GLU A 295 -23.60 -5.71 -49.04
C GLU A 295 -24.33 -5.94 -50.40
N ARG A 296 -25.13 -4.98 -50.83
CA ARG A 296 -25.75 -5.03 -52.18
C ARG A 296 -24.71 -4.99 -53.28
N VAL A 297 -23.70 -4.13 -53.15
CA VAL A 297 -22.59 -4.06 -54.15
C VAL A 297 -21.78 -5.36 -54.18
N LYS A 298 -21.61 -6.01 -53.01
CA LYS A 298 -20.94 -7.32 -52.92
C LYS A 298 -21.78 -8.51 -53.37
N GLN A 299 -23.00 -8.29 -53.85
CA GLN A 299 -23.95 -9.34 -54.26
C GLN A 299 -24.21 -10.39 -53.16
N SER A 300 -24.30 -9.94 -51.91
CA SER A 300 -24.57 -10.80 -50.75
C SER A 300 -25.96 -11.46 -50.82
N GLN A 301 -26.16 -12.50 -49.99
CA GLN A 301 -27.42 -13.26 -49.95
C GLN A 301 -28.66 -12.35 -49.79
N PRO A 302 -29.72 -12.53 -50.58
CA PRO A 302 -30.93 -11.68 -50.53
C PRO A 302 -31.60 -11.62 -49.13
N VAL A 303 -31.52 -12.72 -48.40
CA VAL A 303 -32.08 -12.79 -47.01
C VAL A 303 -31.34 -11.86 -46.07
N ARG A 304 -30.02 -11.72 -46.20
CA ARG A 304 -29.23 -10.81 -45.39
C ARG A 304 -29.55 -9.34 -45.66
N LEU A 305 -29.68 -9.01 -46.94
CA LEU A 305 -30.11 -7.67 -47.37
C LEU A 305 -31.50 -7.33 -46.83
N LYS A 306 -32.46 -8.26 -46.95
CA LYS A 306 -33.82 -8.08 -46.41
C LYS A 306 -33.79 -7.78 -44.90
N LYS A 307 -33.00 -8.54 -44.12
CA LYS A 307 -32.87 -8.31 -42.68
C LYS A 307 -32.34 -6.92 -42.34
N LEU A 308 -31.31 -6.44 -43.09
CA LEU A 308 -30.75 -5.12 -42.90
C LEU A 308 -31.78 -4.00 -43.18
N TYR A 309 -32.49 -4.10 -44.32
CA TYR A 309 -33.52 -3.11 -44.67
C TYR A 309 -34.68 -3.09 -43.66
N VAL A 310 -35.11 -4.26 -43.17
CA VAL A 310 -36.15 -4.36 -42.11
C VAL A 310 -35.66 -3.72 -40.82
N MET A 311 -34.41 -3.98 -40.42
CA MET A 311 -33.82 -3.36 -39.21
C MET A 311 -33.76 -1.84 -39.34
N GLY A 312 -33.36 -1.31 -40.49
CA GLY A 312 -33.36 0.13 -40.76
C GLY A 312 -34.76 0.75 -40.70
N ALA A 313 -35.78 0.06 -41.26
CA ALA A 313 -37.15 0.53 -41.19
C ALA A 313 -37.71 0.55 -39.76
N LEU A 314 -37.43 -0.47 -38.95
CA LEU A 314 -37.82 -0.53 -37.55
C LEU A 314 -37.18 0.61 -36.71
N LEU A 315 -35.94 0.99 -36.97
CA LEU A 315 -35.30 2.11 -36.33
C LEU A 315 -35.97 3.45 -36.66
N ILE A 316 -36.40 3.64 -37.92
CA ILE A 316 -37.17 4.83 -38.32
C ILE A 316 -38.53 4.88 -37.64
N GLU A 317 -39.18 3.74 -37.49
CA GLU A 317 -40.46 3.64 -36.80
C GLU A 317 -40.32 4.00 -35.32
N GLN A 318 -39.30 3.49 -34.62
CA GLN A 318 -38.97 3.86 -33.25
C GLN A 318 -38.72 5.37 -33.10
N TYR A 319 -38.04 5.98 -34.05
CA TYR A 319 -37.88 7.45 -34.08
C TYR A 319 -39.21 8.20 -34.18
N ARG A 320 -40.11 7.75 -35.06
CA ARG A 320 -41.45 8.35 -35.23
C ARG A 320 -42.26 8.26 -33.94
N GLU A 321 -42.23 7.11 -33.27
CA GLU A 321 -42.91 6.90 -31.96
C GLU A 321 -42.33 7.84 -30.88
N GLN A 322 -40.98 7.93 -30.80
CA GLN A 322 -40.34 8.83 -29.84
C GLN A 322 -40.74 10.30 -30.08
N ASN A 323 -40.83 10.72 -31.32
CA ASN A 323 -41.26 12.07 -31.66
C ASN A 323 -42.74 12.32 -31.35
N LYS A 324 -43.61 11.35 -31.56
CA LYS A 324 -45.01 11.45 -31.13
C LYS A 324 -45.16 11.64 -29.62
N VAL A 325 -44.39 10.89 -28.82
CA VAL A 325 -44.36 11.03 -27.36
C VAL A 325 -43.79 12.37 -26.91
N LYS A 326 -42.78 12.89 -27.59
CA LYS A 326 -42.22 14.21 -27.30
C LYS A 326 -43.18 15.37 -27.65
N LEU A 327 -43.94 15.19 -28.73
CA LEU A 327 -44.99 16.18 -29.13
C LEU A 327 -46.17 16.12 -28.17
N ALA A 328 -46.63 14.95 -27.73
CA ALA A 328 -47.69 14.82 -26.75
C ALA A 328 -47.36 15.50 -25.42
N LYS A 329 -46.10 15.28 -24.93
CA LYS A 329 -45.62 15.97 -23.70
C LYS A 329 -45.48 17.48 -23.82
N LYS A 330 -45.31 18.03 -25.03
CA LYS A 330 -45.28 19.48 -25.27
C LYS A 330 -46.65 20.15 -25.35
N THR A 331 -47.69 19.34 -25.59
CA THR A 331 -49.07 19.83 -25.65
C THR A 331 -49.79 19.75 -24.31
N GLU A 332 -49.25 19.06 -23.31
CA GLU A 332 -49.80 18.90 -21.96
C GLU A 332 -49.14 19.86 -20.92
N GLY A 333 -48.09 20.63 -21.27
CA GLY A 333 -47.43 21.64 -20.47
C GLY A 333 -47.51 23.04 -21.12
#